data_f69b5fffe323271e0efc4b514641900d
#
_entry.id   f69b5fffe323271e0efc4b514641900d
#
_cell.length_a   1.000
_cell.length_b   1.000
_cell.length_c   1.000
_cell.angle_alpha   90.00
_cell.angle_beta   90.00
_cell.angle_gamma   90.00
#
_symmetry.space_group_name_H-M   'P 1'
#
loop_
_entity.id
_entity.type
_entity.pdbx_description
1 polymer ?
#
loop_
_entity_poly.entity_id
_entity_poly.type
_entity_poly.pdbx_seq_one_letter_code
_entity_poly.pdbx_strand_id
1 'polypeptide(L)'
;MRGRLSICASLIALMGGTMLAYAAGQDIYLSDSVRLLGLQEVAQKGDPASVERFSAKGWPDLYAEKNRDHVLVGGVKVFLEDNIDEKKAKLTVTRRDYDKVLVPLLWRLPPQLPGTKRILLDPGHGGKDPGIVSATLGYTEKAVTLDTALRIKLLLEKRGFEVILTREKDTFVDLDDRPAAANKLKADLFVSLHYNGGAKGDASSSGIETYCLTPAGQYSTNKVSARADITAEPANRFDTFTLLLAWNVQRSLLKATGAEDRGVRRSRFAVLRPLNCPGILVEGGFISSRAEGAQIANAAYRQKLAEAIAEGITAYAVRVRGKQ
;
A
#
# COMPACT_ATOMS: atom_id res chain seq x y z
N MET A 1 19.73 22.14 -24.76
CA MET A 1 19.32 21.70 -23.41
C MET A 1 18.82 20.26 -23.51
N ARG A 2 19.74 19.32 -23.48
CA ARG A 2 19.48 17.88 -23.47
C ARG A 2 20.10 17.32 -22.20
N GLY A 3 19.33 16.54 -21.45
CA GLY A 3 19.88 15.73 -20.36
C GLY A 3 19.15 15.90 -19.04
N ARG A 4 18.12 15.07 -18.84
CA ARG A 4 17.64 14.54 -17.54
C ARG A 4 16.52 13.50 -17.74
N LEU A 5 16.82 12.46 -18.50
CA LEU A 5 15.94 11.30 -18.60
C LEU A 5 16.82 10.06 -18.80
N SER A 6 17.50 9.62 -17.76
CA SER A 6 18.18 8.31 -17.78
C SER A 6 18.81 7.93 -16.44
N ILE A 7 18.14 8.14 -15.32
CA ILE A 7 18.71 7.73 -14.01
C ILE A 7 18.14 6.38 -13.52
N CYS A 8 16.97 5.96 -13.97
CA CYS A 8 16.42 4.66 -13.56
C CYS A 8 17.03 3.43 -14.27
N ALA A 9 17.58 3.60 -15.47
CA ALA A 9 18.19 2.47 -16.20
C ALA A 9 19.67 2.22 -15.85
N SER A 10 20.36 3.21 -15.29
CA SER A 10 21.82 3.14 -15.08
C SER A 10 22.25 2.68 -13.68
N LEU A 11 21.38 2.65 -12.69
CA LEU A 11 21.71 2.18 -11.34
C LEU A 11 21.69 0.64 -11.21
N ILE A 12 21.14 -0.05 -12.17
CA ILE A 12 21.14 -1.52 -12.24
C ILE A 12 22.50 -2.06 -12.79
N ALA A 13 23.30 -1.22 -13.42
CA ALA A 13 24.54 -1.62 -14.10
C ALA A 13 25.81 -1.62 -13.21
N LEU A 14 25.75 -1.25 -11.93
CA LEU A 14 26.93 -1.05 -11.08
C LEU A 14 27.22 -2.16 -10.07
N MET A 15 26.52 -3.30 -10.13
CA MET A 15 26.94 -4.50 -9.39
C MET A 15 27.44 -5.55 -10.38
N GLY A 16 28.76 -5.70 -10.45
CA GLY A 16 29.44 -6.75 -11.22
C GLY A 16 29.07 -8.15 -10.73
N GLY A 17 28.08 -8.69 -11.33
CA GLY A 17 27.58 -10.05 -11.15
C GLY A 17 26.47 -10.25 -12.16
N THR A 18 26.58 -11.26 -13.01
CA THR A 18 25.68 -11.66 -14.08
C THR A 18 24.21 -11.36 -13.76
N MET A 19 23.74 -10.20 -14.22
CA MET A 19 22.31 -9.94 -14.33
C MET A 19 21.77 -10.93 -15.35
N LEU A 20 21.01 -11.92 -14.90
CA LEU A 20 20.20 -12.74 -15.78
C LEU A 20 19.21 -11.78 -16.49
N ALA A 21 19.51 -11.46 -17.75
CA ALA A 21 18.62 -10.69 -18.62
C ALA A 21 17.43 -11.59 -18.94
N TYR A 22 16.36 -11.49 -18.14
CA TYR A 22 15.10 -12.15 -18.45
C TYR A 22 14.34 -11.31 -19.49
N ALA A 23 13.89 -11.96 -20.57
CA ALA A 23 13.04 -11.33 -21.57
C ALA A 23 11.68 -10.92 -20.96
N ALA A 24 11.08 -9.85 -21.48
CA ALA A 24 9.73 -9.46 -21.10
C ALA A 24 8.75 -10.63 -21.34
N GLY A 25 7.97 -11.00 -20.31
CA GLY A 25 7.06 -12.15 -20.37
C GLY A 25 7.63 -13.47 -19.84
N GLN A 26 8.87 -13.51 -19.36
CA GLN A 26 9.47 -14.71 -18.79
C GLN A 26 9.17 -14.78 -17.28
N ASP A 27 8.71 -15.97 -16.81
CA ASP A 27 8.54 -16.22 -15.39
C ASP A 27 9.89 -16.26 -14.67
N ILE A 28 9.90 -15.79 -13.46
CA ILE A 28 11.07 -15.69 -12.61
C ILE A 28 10.98 -16.74 -11.52
N TYR A 29 11.98 -17.62 -11.42
CA TYR A 29 12.12 -18.51 -10.29
C TYR A 29 12.35 -17.71 -9.01
N LEU A 30 11.46 -17.87 -8.05
CA LEU A 30 11.44 -17.07 -6.83
C LEU A 30 12.74 -17.25 -6.03
N SER A 31 13.16 -18.51 -5.79
CA SER A 31 14.36 -18.84 -5.05
C SER A 31 15.64 -18.24 -5.63
N ASP A 32 15.76 -18.18 -6.97
CA ASP A 32 16.95 -17.64 -7.62
C ASP A 32 16.98 -16.12 -7.57
N SER A 33 15.83 -15.48 -7.75
CA SER A 33 15.69 -14.03 -7.82
C SER A 33 15.78 -13.33 -6.47
N VAL A 34 15.19 -13.92 -5.40
CA VAL A 34 15.25 -13.31 -4.06
C VAL A 34 16.64 -13.47 -3.42
N ARG A 35 17.44 -14.46 -3.84
CA ARG A 35 18.85 -14.55 -3.45
C ARG A 35 19.65 -13.35 -3.94
N LEU A 36 19.34 -12.83 -5.14
CA LEU A 36 19.95 -11.59 -5.67
C LEU A 36 19.59 -10.37 -4.81
N LEU A 37 18.45 -10.40 -4.13
CA LEU A 37 18.03 -9.37 -3.18
C LEU A 37 18.64 -9.57 -1.79
N GLY A 38 19.42 -10.67 -1.60
CA GLY A 38 20.14 -10.97 -0.36
C GLY A 38 19.35 -11.78 0.67
N LEU A 39 18.24 -12.38 0.30
CA LEU A 39 17.51 -13.33 1.14
C LEU A 39 18.02 -14.75 0.94
N GLN A 40 17.92 -15.56 1.99
CA GLN A 40 18.24 -16.98 1.97
C GLN A 40 16.99 -17.80 2.19
N GLU A 41 16.89 -18.93 1.51
CA GLU A 41 15.82 -19.89 1.70
C GLU A 41 15.91 -20.51 3.09
N VAL A 42 14.78 -20.58 3.79
CA VAL A 42 14.66 -21.15 5.13
C VAL A 42 13.52 -22.16 5.13
N ALA A 43 13.86 -23.43 4.99
CA ALA A 43 12.87 -24.49 5.11
C ALA A 43 12.42 -24.66 6.56
N GLN A 44 11.10 -24.73 6.80
CA GLN A 44 10.56 -25.13 8.10
C GLN A 44 10.12 -26.59 8.03
N LYS A 45 10.41 -27.33 9.11
CA LYS A 45 10.00 -28.74 9.21
C LYS A 45 8.47 -28.83 9.14
N GLY A 46 7.96 -29.49 8.12
CA GLY A 46 6.53 -29.65 7.88
C GLY A 46 5.93 -28.69 6.86
N ASP A 47 6.73 -27.78 6.27
CA ASP A 47 6.25 -26.98 5.13
C ASP A 47 5.91 -27.92 3.95
N PRO A 48 4.74 -27.76 3.31
CA PRO A 48 4.42 -28.49 2.11
C PRO A 48 5.36 -28.06 0.95
N ALA A 49 5.56 -28.94 -0.03
CA ALA A 49 6.38 -28.65 -1.21
C ALA A 49 5.86 -27.45 -2.04
N SER A 50 4.61 -27.03 -1.80
CA SER A 50 3.98 -25.87 -2.42
C SER A 50 4.37 -24.52 -1.78
N VAL A 51 5.26 -24.51 -0.80
CA VAL A 51 5.65 -23.32 -0.01
C VAL A 51 7.13 -23.08 -0.10
N GLU A 52 7.52 -21.83 -0.33
CA GLU A 52 8.88 -21.35 -0.18
C GLU A 52 8.94 -20.18 0.83
N ARG A 53 9.96 -20.20 1.69
CA ARG A 53 10.23 -19.15 2.68
C ARG A 53 11.63 -18.61 2.53
N PHE A 54 11.79 -17.31 2.69
CA PHE A 54 13.08 -16.63 2.59
C PHE A 54 13.23 -15.61 3.70
N SER A 55 14.43 -15.51 4.24
CA SER A 55 14.74 -14.51 5.26
C SER A 55 16.14 -13.91 5.08
N ALA A 56 16.34 -12.74 5.68
CA ALA A 56 17.66 -12.14 5.86
C ALA A 56 17.66 -11.26 7.11
N LYS A 57 18.76 -11.24 7.87
CA LYS A 57 18.89 -10.44 9.09
C LYS A 57 18.58 -8.95 8.82
N GLY A 58 17.60 -8.42 9.52
CA GLY A 58 17.18 -7.02 9.44
C GLY A 58 16.22 -6.72 8.30
N TRP A 59 15.69 -7.76 7.61
CA TRP A 59 14.72 -7.62 6.50
C TRP A 59 13.42 -8.34 6.81
N PRO A 60 12.30 -7.92 6.19
CA PRO A 60 11.08 -8.68 6.28
C PRO A 60 11.26 -10.04 5.60
N ASP A 61 10.76 -11.08 6.25
CA ASP A 61 10.71 -12.41 5.66
C ASP A 61 9.73 -12.43 4.49
N LEU A 62 10.00 -13.28 3.52
CA LEU A 62 9.11 -13.57 2.41
C LEU A 62 8.56 -14.98 2.54
N TYR A 63 7.24 -15.12 2.44
CA TYR A 63 6.54 -16.37 2.31
C TYR A 63 5.75 -16.38 1.00
N ALA A 64 5.86 -17.45 0.25
CA ALA A 64 5.14 -17.67 -1.00
C ALA A 64 4.55 -19.08 -1.02
N GLU A 65 3.35 -19.23 -1.58
CA GLU A 65 2.65 -20.49 -1.72
C GLU A 65 2.05 -20.60 -3.11
N LYS A 66 2.18 -21.75 -3.72
CA LYS A 66 1.62 -22.07 -5.05
C LYS A 66 0.12 -21.77 -5.12
N ASN A 67 -0.34 -21.29 -6.26
CA ASN A 67 -1.74 -20.94 -6.56
C ASN A 67 -2.30 -19.77 -5.72
N ARG A 68 -1.47 -19.06 -4.95
CA ARG A 68 -1.89 -17.83 -4.30
C ARG A 68 -1.68 -16.63 -5.21
N ASP A 69 -2.59 -15.67 -5.12
CA ASP A 69 -2.52 -14.35 -5.77
C ASP A 69 -1.79 -13.30 -4.91
N HIS A 70 -1.06 -13.72 -3.90
CA HIS A 70 -0.33 -12.86 -2.98
C HIS A 70 0.88 -13.56 -2.36
N VAL A 71 1.80 -12.75 -1.85
CA VAL A 71 2.90 -13.14 -0.97
C VAL A 71 2.69 -12.54 0.42
N LEU A 72 3.34 -13.11 1.44
CA LEU A 72 3.48 -12.44 2.74
C LEU A 72 4.90 -11.86 2.85
N VAL A 73 4.98 -10.55 3.06
CA VAL A 73 6.25 -9.84 3.28
C VAL A 73 6.25 -9.28 4.69
N GLY A 74 7.08 -9.84 5.58
CA GLY A 74 7.06 -9.50 6.99
C GLY A 74 5.70 -9.76 7.65
N GLY A 75 5.00 -10.81 7.23
CA GLY A 75 3.68 -11.18 7.70
C GLY A 75 2.52 -10.37 7.10
N VAL A 76 2.79 -9.42 6.23
CA VAL A 76 1.76 -8.61 5.54
C VAL A 76 1.44 -9.19 4.18
N LYS A 77 0.17 -9.40 3.90
CA LYS A 77 -0.33 -9.85 2.59
C LYS A 77 -0.15 -8.74 1.54
N VAL A 78 0.55 -9.05 0.46
CA VAL A 78 0.75 -8.15 -0.68
C VAL A 78 0.31 -8.85 -1.95
N PHE A 79 -0.73 -8.30 -2.59
CA PHE A 79 -1.32 -8.91 -3.79
C PHE A 79 -0.43 -8.75 -5.01
N LEU A 80 -0.37 -9.81 -5.79
CA LEU A 80 0.26 -9.89 -7.11
C LEU A 80 -0.78 -9.66 -8.21
N GLU A 81 -0.32 -9.47 -9.43
CA GLU A 81 -1.20 -9.44 -10.61
C GLU A 81 -1.68 -10.84 -10.98
N ASP A 82 -0.74 -11.80 -10.95
CA ASP A 82 -0.97 -13.19 -11.30
C ASP A 82 -0.74 -14.12 -10.10
N ASN A 83 -1.29 -15.33 -10.20
CA ASN A 83 -1.05 -16.37 -9.21
C ASN A 83 0.40 -16.85 -9.26
N ILE A 84 0.93 -17.23 -8.11
CA ILE A 84 2.20 -17.92 -7.99
C ILE A 84 2.07 -19.30 -8.64
N ASP A 85 2.91 -19.58 -9.61
CA ASP A 85 2.95 -20.87 -10.32
C ASP A 85 4.14 -21.70 -9.88
N GLU A 86 4.25 -22.93 -10.39
CA GLU A 86 5.36 -23.83 -10.14
C GLU A 86 5.91 -24.39 -11.46
N LYS A 87 7.22 -24.27 -11.66
CA LYS A 87 7.93 -24.86 -12.79
C LYS A 87 9.16 -25.60 -12.27
N LYS A 88 9.34 -26.87 -12.69
CA LYS A 88 10.46 -27.70 -12.26
C LYS A 88 10.64 -27.75 -10.74
N ALA A 89 9.53 -27.95 -10.02
CA ALA A 89 9.46 -28.00 -8.54
C ALA A 89 10.01 -26.73 -7.84
N LYS A 90 9.94 -25.56 -8.47
CA LYS A 90 10.28 -24.26 -7.89
C LYS A 90 9.14 -23.27 -8.15
N LEU A 91 8.83 -22.43 -7.16
CA LEU A 91 7.83 -21.38 -7.34
C LEU A 91 8.32 -20.31 -8.31
N THR A 92 7.38 -19.79 -9.10
CA THR A 92 7.63 -18.73 -10.06
C THR A 92 6.63 -17.58 -9.89
N VAL A 93 7.09 -16.39 -10.18
CA VAL A 93 6.28 -15.18 -10.28
C VAL A 93 6.51 -14.51 -11.64
N THR A 94 5.56 -13.69 -12.08
CA THR A 94 5.79 -12.92 -13.30
C THR A 94 6.94 -11.94 -13.11
N ARG A 95 7.61 -11.58 -14.18
CA ARG A 95 8.65 -10.54 -14.16
C ARG A 95 8.09 -9.23 -13.62
N ARG A 96 6.87 -8.92 -13.92
CA ARG A 96 6.20 -7.69 -13.51
C ARG A 96 5.94 -7.67 -12.01
N ASP A 97 5.48 -8.76 -11.42
CA ASP A 97 5.30 -8.88 -9.96
C ASP A 97 6.64 -8.83 -9.23
N TYR A 98 7.66 -9.46 -9.79
CA TYR A 98 9.01 -9.34 -9.24
C TYR A 98 9.48 -7.88 -9.20
N ASP A 99 9.41 -7.16 -10.33
CA ASP A 99 9.89 -5.78 -10.45
C ASP A 99 9.04 -4.77 -9.65
N LYS A 100 7.71 -4.99 -9.58
CA LYS A 100 6.75 -4.04 -9.01
C LYS A 100 6.31 -4.37 -7.58
N VAL A 101 6.62 -5.57 -7.07
CA VAL A 101 6.27 -5.99 -5.71
C VAL A 101 7.50 -6.40 -4.92
N LEU A 102 8.24 -7.42 -5.38
CA LEU A 102 9.32 -8.00 -4.58
C LEU A 102 10.52 -7.07 -4.48
N VAL A 103 10.98 -6.53 -5.60
CA VAL A 103 12.13 -5.60 -5.61
C VAL A 103 11.88 -4.39 -4.70
N PRO A 104 10.77 -3.64 -4.79
CA PRO A 104 10.51 -2.51 -3.89
C PRO A 104 10.55 -2.87 -2.41
N LEU A 105 9.98 -4.01 -2.03
CA LEU A 105 9.83 -4.40 -0.64
C LEU A 105 11.08 -5.04 -0.04
N LEU A 106 11.84 -5.81 -0.85
CA LEU A 106 12.94 -6.65 -0.41
C LEU A 106 14.34 -6.10 -0.75
N TRP A 107 14.44 -5.06 -1.58
CA TRP A 107 15.75 -4.50 -1.90
C TRP A 107 16.34 -3.68 -0.75
N ARG A 108 17.64 -3.91 -0.50
CA ARG A 108 18.39 -3.29 0.62
C ARG A 108 18.63 -1.79 0.48
N LEU A 109 18.63 -1.28 -0.73
CA LEU A 109 18.82 0.14 -1.02
C LEU A 109 17.57 0.67 -1.72
N PRO A 110 16.52 1.02 -0.97
CA PRO A 110 15.35 1.63 -1.60
C PRO A 110 15.79 2.92 -2.31
N PRO A 111 15.16 3.24 -3.44
CA PRO A 111 15.40 4.51 -4.08
C PRO A 111 15.12 5.64 -3.08
N GLN A 112 15.93 6.70 -3.12
CA GLN A 112 15.79 7.83 -2.22
C GLN A 112 14.85 8.87 -2.80
N LEU A 113 13.98 9.42 -1.96
CA LEU A 113 13.22 10.64 -2.26
C LEU A 113 13.82 11.82 -1.48
N PRO A 114 13.69 13.05 -2.00
CA PRO A 114 13.83 14.25 -1.18
C PRO A 114 12.94 14.08 0.05
N GLY A 115 13.44 14.45 1.22
CA GLY A 115 12.80 14.11 2.48
C GLY A 115 11.31 14.46 2.53
N THR A 116 10.51 13.54 3.03
CA THR A 116 9.08 13.73 3.28
C THR A 116 8.89 14.79 4.35
N LYS A 117 8.21 15.87 4.01
CA LYS A 117 7.92 16.99 4.91
C LYS A 117 6.44 17.30 4.98
N ARG A 118 5.79 17.46 3.82
CA ARG A 118 4.39 17.87 3.69
C ARG A 118 3.50 16.69 3.34
N ILE A 119 2.51 16.44 4.18
CA ILE A 119 1.57 15.33 4.04
C ILE A 119 0.17 15.90 3.87
N LEU A 120 -0.53 15.50 2.80
CA LEU A 120 -1.95 15.78 2.66
C LEU A 120 -2.74 14.55 3.11
N LEU A 121 -3.57 14.75 4.13
CA LEU A 121 -4.57 13.77 4.56
C LEU A 121 -5.91 14.11 3.90
N ASP A 122 -6.56 13.09 3.38
CA ASP A 122 -7.87 13.22 2.72
C ASP A 122 -8.93 12.41 3.48
N PRO A 123 -9.66 13.04 4.43
CA PRO A 123 -10.80 12.38 5.05
C PRO A 123 -11.88 12.18 4.00
N GLY A 124 -12.17 10.92 3.64
CA GLY A 124 -13.15 10.60 2.61
C GLY A 124 -14.54 11.18 2.92
N HIS A 125 -15.36 11.36 1.86
CA HIS A 125 -16.73 11.88 1.95
C HIS A 125 -16.81 13.31 2.51
N GLY A 126 -17.98 13.69 3.05
CA GLY A 126 -18.20 15.01 3.68
C GLY A 126 -19.42 15.75 3.14
N GLY A 127 -20.03 16.61 3.97
CA GLY A 127 -21.21 17.40 3.61
C GLY A 127 -22.39 16.52 3.15
N LYS A 128 -22.78 16.68 1.89
CA LYS A 128 -23.88 15.92 1.26
C LYS A 128 -23.58 14.44 1.03
N ASP A 129 -22.30 14.04 1.06
CA ASP A 129 -21.89 12.65 0.90
C ASP A 129 -21.59 12.03 2.29
N PRO A 130 -22.48 11.21 2.84
CA PRO A 130 -22.28 10.59 4.15
C PRO A 130 -21.27 9.44 4.13
N GLY A 131 -20.94 8.88 2.95
CA GLY A 131 -20.30 7.57 2.83
C GLY A 131 -21.22 6.48 3.36
N ILE A 132 -20.64 5.44 3.93
CA ILE A 132 -21.39 4.36 4.56
C ILE A 132 -22.00 4.83 5.86
N VAL A 133 -23.28 4.48 6.05
CA VAL A 133 -24.01 4.73 7.31
C VAL A 133 -24.08 3.41 8.08
N SER A 134 -23.63 3.42 9.33
CA SER A 134 -23.74 2.25 10.20
C SER A 134 -25.21 1.92 10.45
N ALA A 135 -25.65 0.75 9.97
CA ALA A 135 -27.05 0.33 10.13
C ALA A 135 -27.45 0.08 11.59
N THR A 136 -26.48 -0.21 12.46
CA THR A 136 -26.74 -0.53 13.87
C THR A 136 -26.56 0.66 14.81
N LEU A 137 -25.65 1.58 14.50
CA LEU A 137 -25.25 2.67 15.40
C LEU A 137 -25.53 4.08 14.84
N GLY A 138 -25.95 4.17 13.58
CA GLY A 138 -26.39 5.42 12.94
C GLY A 138 -25.30 6.45 12.64
N TYR A 139 -24.02 6.19 12.94
CA TYR A 139 -22.94 7.10 12.57
C TYR A 139 -22.55 6.94 11.09
N THR A 140 -21.94 7.98 10.54
CA THR A 140 -21.56 8.04 9.13
C THR A 140 -20.05 7.88 8.94
N GLU A 141 -19.64 7.33 7.81
CA GLU A 141 -18.21 7.23 7.42
C GLU A 141 -17.54 8.60 7.42
N LYS A 142 -18.19 9.63 6.85
CA LYS A 142 -17.64 10.99 6.83
C LYS A 142 -17.25 11.54 8.20
N ALA A 143 -17.97 11.15 9.26
CA ALA A 143 -17.68 11.60 10.62
C ALA A 143 -16.45 10.91 11.20
N VAL A 144 -16.34 9.58 11.01
CA VAL A 144 -15.21 8.81 11.55
C VAL A 144 -13.94 9.00 10.75
N THR A 145 -14.01 9.22 9.42
CA THR A 145 -12.84 9.57 8.61
C THR A 145 -12.24 10.90 9.02
N LEU A 146 -13.10 11.91 9.27
CA LEU A 146 -12.65 13.22 9.74
C LEU A 146 -12.01 13.14 11.14
N ASP A 147 -12.66 12.46 12.10
CA ASP A 147 -12.11 12.29 13.44
C ASP A 147 -10.75 11.57 13.41
N THR A 148 -10.63 10.50 12.59
CA THR A 148 -9.37 9.78 12.42
C THR A 148 -8.28 10.66 11.80
N ALA A 149 -8.61 11.44 10.76
CA ALA A 149 -7.66 12.35 10.11
C ALA A 149 -7.14 13.43 11.05
N LEU A 150 -8.00 14.04 11.85
CA LEU A 150 -7.62 15.05 12.85
C LEU A 150 -6.67 14.48 13.91
N ARG A 151 -6.87 13.23 14.35
CA ARG A 151 -5.96 12.53 15.26
C ARG A 151 -4.60 12.26 14.60
N ILE A 152 -4.58 11.79 13.35
CA ILE A 152 -3.34 11.56 12.59
C ILE A 152 -2.58 12.87 12.42
N LYS A 153 -3.27 13.97 12.07
CA LYS A 153 -2.67 15.31 11.94
C LYS A 153 -1.89 15.67 13.18
N LEU A 154 -2.52 15.63 14.35
CA LEU A 154 -1.87 15.96 15.63
C LEU A 154 -0.64 15.10 15.93
N LEU A 155 -0.70 13.80 15.60
CA LEU A 155 0.39 12.86 15.83
C LEU A 155 1.59 13.12 14.90
N LEU A 156 1.33 13.41 13.63
CA LEU A 156 2.38 13.68 12.64
C LEU A 156 2.99 15.07 12.83
N GLU A 157 2.22 16.09 13.19
CA GLU A 157 2.73 17.44 13.51
C GLU A 157 3.68 17.40 14.72
N LYS A 158 3.37 16.61 15.76
CA LYS A 158 4.29 16.35 16.90
C LYS A 158 5.59 15.68 16.48
N ARG A 159 5.62 15.00 15.33
CA ARG A 159 6.81 14.36 14.75
C ARG A 159 7.53 15.27 13.74
N GLY A 160 7.10 16.52 13.59
CA GLY A 160 7.75 17.52 12.74
C GLY A 160 7.32 17.51 11.27
N PHE A 161 6.22 16.84 10.92
CA PHE A 161 5.63 16.92 9.60
C PHE A 161 4.70 18.15 9.50
N GLU A 162 4.62 18.73 8.30
CA GLU A 162 3.58 19.68 7.93
C GLU A 162 2.37 18.89 7.43
N VAL A 163 1.22 19.00 8.10
CA VAL A 163 0.03 18.19 7.77
C VAL A 163 -1.14 19.08 7.40
N ILE A 164 -1.65 18.86 6.20
CA ILE A 164 -2.81 19.59 5.65
C ILE A 164 -3.92 18.58 5.40
N LEU A 165 -5.18 18.98 5.61
CA LEU A 165 -6.34 18.17 5.31
C LEU A 165 -7.09 18.72 4.09
N THR A 166 -7.71 17.86 3.28
CA THR A 166 -8.63 18.29 2.21
C THR A 166 -9.89 18.95 2.79
N ARG A 167 -10.29 18.56 3.99
CA ARG A 167 -11.35 19.19 4.80
C ARG A 167 -11.06 19.06 6.30
N GLU A 168 -11.34 20.10 7.05
CA GLU A 168 -11.20 20.12 8.52
C GLU A 168 -12.54 20.13 9.25
N LYS A 169 -13.65 20.13 8.49
CA LYS A 169 -15.02 20.10 8.99
C LYS A 169 -15.91 19.27 8.06
N ASP A 170 -17.20 19.16 8.39
CA ASP A 170 -18.17 18.41 7.58
C ASP A 170 -18.56 19.21 6.33
N THR A 171 -17.63 19.28 5.36
CA THR A 171 -17.84 19.91 4.05
C THR A 171 -17.62 18.88 2.94
N PHE A 172 -18.38 18.99 1.87
CA PHE A 172 -18.18 18.18 0.66
C PHE A 172 -16.95 18.68 -0.11
N VAL A 173 -16.13 17.75 -0.58
CA VAL A 173 -15.00 18.00 -1.48
C VAL A 173 -15.14 17.06 -2.66
N ASP A 174 -15.15 17.60 -3.87
CA ASP A 174 -15.25 16.80 -5.09
C ASP A 174 -14.06 15.84 -5.24
N LEU A 175 -14.29 14.70 -5.91
CA LEU A 175 -13.25 13.67 -6.07
C LEU A 175 -11.99 14.19 -6.75
N ASP A 176 -12.15 15.04 -7.77
CA ASP A 176 -11.02 15.58 -8.53
C ASP A 176 -10.27 16.69 -7.76
N ASP A 177 -10.95 17.40 -6.87
CA ASP A 177 -10.34 18.45 -6.04
C ASP A 177 -9.38 17.90 -4.98
N ARG A 178 -9.59 16.65 -4.53
CA ARG A 178 -8.75 16.02 -3.49
C ARG A 178 -7.30 15.85 -3.96
N PRO A 179 -7.01 15.15 -5.08
CA PRO A 179 -5.65 15.06 -5.61
C PRO A 179 -5.14 16.38 -6.18
N ALA A 180 -6.02 17.24 -6.71
CA ALA A 180 -5.65 18.57 -7.20
C ALA A 180 -5.09 19.43 -6.06
N ALA A 181 -5.66 19.36 -4.85
CA ALA A 181 -5.14 20.03 -3.66
C ALA A 181 -3.73 19.53 -3.30
N ALA A 182 -3.50 18.20 -3.34
CA ALA A 182 -2.18 17.62 -3.10
C ALA A 182 -1.13 18.14 -4.08
N ASN A 183 -1.48 18.17 -5.36
CA ASN A 183 -0.61 18.64 -6.43
C ASN A 183 -0.31 20.15 -6.32
N LYS A 184 -1.34 20.97 -6.06
CA LYS A 184 -1.22 22.43 -5.88
C LYS A 184 -0.34 22.78 -4.68
N LEU A 185 -0.49 22.07 -3.58
CA LEU A 185 0.26 22.26 -2.35
C LEU A 185 1.65 21.61 -2.38
N LYS A 186 1.98 20.90 -3.47
CA LYS A 186 3.24 20.15 -3.61
C LYS A 186 3.46 19.21 -2.42
N ALA A 187 2.42 18.43 -2.08
CA ALA A 187 2.52 17.43 -1.03
C ALA A 187 3.58 16.37 -1.38
N ASP A 188 4.33 15.93 -0.38
CA ASP A 188 5.29 14.83 -0.52
C ASP A 188 4.60 13.47 -0.40
N LEU A 189 3.45 13.42 0.30
CA LEU A 189 2.60 12.24 0.45
C LEU A 189 1.12 12.64 0.42
N PHE A 190 0.29 11.73 -0.11
CA PHE A 190 -1.15 11.79 -0.05
C PHE A 190 -1.70 10.52 0.64
N VAL A 191 -2.57 10.70 1.64
CA VAL A 191 -3.20 9.58 2.35
C VAL A 191 -4.69 9.81 2.46
N SER A 192 -5.47 9.07 1.67
CA SER A 192 -6.93 9.07 1.75
C SER A 192 -7.39 8.06 2.79
N LEU A 193 -8.38 8.44 3.59
CA LEU A 193 -8.88 7.69 4.73
C LEU A 193 -10.34 7.33 4.52
N HIS A 194 -10.64 6.05 4.56
CA HIS A 194 -11.94 5.45 4.35
C HIS A 194 -12.21 4.31 5.33
N TYR A 195 -13.44 3.84 5.34
CA TYR A 195 -13.89 2.63 6.01
C TYR A 195 -14.82 1.86 5.08
N ASN A 196 -14.55 0.58 4.91
CA ASN A 196 -15.26 -0.30 4.00
C ASN A 196 -16.72 -0.55 4.37
N GLY A 197 -17.48 -0.91 3.33
CA GLY A 197 -18.78 -1.54 3.46
C GLY A 197 -18.80 -2.89 2.77
N GLY A 198 -19.40 -3.87 3.41
CA GLY A 198 -19.70 -5.16 2.78
C GLY A 198 -20.78 -5.03 1.70
N ALA A 199 -20.99 -6.09 0.91
CA ALA A 199 -22.12 -6.18 0.01
C ALA A 199 -23.44 -5.97 0.79
N LYS A 200 -24.50 -5.52 0.09
CA LYS A 200 -25.80 -5.25 0.73
C LYS A 200 -26.27 -6.46 1.54
N GLY A 201 -26.41 -6.29 2.86
CA GLY A 201 -26.79 -7.35 3.80
C GLY A 201 -25.62 -8.18 4.34
N ASP A 202 -24.39 -7.96 3.91
CA ASP A 202 -23.20 -8.64 4.45
C ASP A 202 -22.65 -7.86 5.65
N ALA A 203 -22.90 -8.42 6.84
CA ALA A 203 -22.37 -7.94 8.11
C ALA A 203 -21.15 -8.77 8.59
N SER A 204 -20.69 -9.73 7.79
CA SER A 204 -19.61 -10.65 8.14
C SER A 204 -18.24 -10.19 7.63
N SER A 205 -18.21 -9.36 6.60
CA SER A 205 -16.95 -8.80 6.09
C SER A 205 -16.20 -8.04 7.17
N SER A 206 -14.90 -8.30 7.28
CA SER A 206 -14.01 -7.71 8.29
C SER A 206 -12.60 -7.50 7.73
N GLY A 207 -11.80 -6.74 8.46
CA GLY A 207 -10.38 -6.58 8.20
C GLY A 207 -9.99 -5.23 7.61
N ILE A 208 -8.70 -4.99 7.58
CA ILE A 208 -8.08 -3.73 7.13
C ILE A 208 -7.35 -3.99 5.80
N GLU A 209 -7.49 -3.07 4.86
CA GLU A 209 -6.74 -3.09 3.61
C GLU A 209 -6.19 -1.71 3.25
N THR A 210 -5.07 -1.70 2.54
CA THR A 210 -4.46 -0.46 2.04
C THR A 210 -4.27 -0.57 0.54
N TYR A 211 -4.79 0.41 -0.17
CA TYR A 211 -4.71 0.49 -1.62
C TYR A 211 -3.62 1.43 -2.09
N CYS A 212 -2.87 0.99 -3.10
CA CYS A 212 -2.03 1.84 -3.92
C CYS A 212 -2.51 1.83 -5.38
N LEU A 213 -2.05 2.79 -6.18
CA LEU A 213 -2.39 2.83 -7.60
C LEU A 213 -1.87 1.57 -8.31
N THR A 214 -2.68 1.01 -9.19
CA THR A 214 -2.27 -0.07 -10.09
C THR A 214 -1.18 0.44 -11.05
N PRO A 215 -0.03 -0.24 -11.17
CA PRO A 215 1.00 0.13 -12.14
C PRO A 215 0.48 0.11 -13.59
N ALA A 216 1.11 0.91 -14.45
CA ALA A 216 0.81 0.87 -15.86
C ALA A 216 1.01 -0.54 -16.44
N GLY A 217 0.09 -0.97 -17.27
CA GLY A 217 0.12 -2.28 -17.90
C GLY A 217 -0.33 -3.44 -17.01
N GLN A 218 -0.78 -3.17 -15.75
CA GLN A 218 -1.30 -4.18 -14.83
C GLN A 218 -2.80 -4.05 -14.61
N TYR A 219 -3.45 -5.15 -14.21
CA TYR A 219 -4.84 -5.16 -13.76
C TYR A 219 -4.94 -4.88 -12.26
N SER A 220 -6.04 -4.25 -11.87
CA SER A 220 -6.34 -4.01 -10.45
C SER A 220 -6.65 -5.31 -9.72
N THR A 221 -6.15 -5.47 -8.49
CA THR A 221 -6.33 -6.69 -7.68
C THR A 221 -7.75 -6.84 -7.13
N ASN A 222 -8.56 -5.78 -7.19
CA ASN A 222 -9.98 -5.84 -6.82
C ASN A 222 -10.88 -6.34 -7.96
N LYS A 223 -10.31 -6.69 -9.12
CA LYS A 223 -11.01 -7.24 -10.30
C LYS A 223 -12.14 -6.36 -10.86
N VAL A 224 -12.22 -5.10 -10.43
CA VAL A 224 -13.30 -4.17 -10.82
C VAL A 224 -13.00 -3.46 -12.15
N SER A 225 -11.73 -3.31 -12.52
CA SER A 225 -11.37 -2.65 -13.79
C SER A 225 -11.37 -3.62 -14.96
N ALA A 226 -12.14 -3.27 -15.98
CA ALA A 226 -12.11 -3.99 -17.24
C ALA A 226 -10.69 -3.93 -17.87
N ARG A 227 -10.37 -4.90 -18.74
CA ARG A 227 -9.13 -4.98 -19.52
C ARG A 227 -8.69 -3.68 -20.21
N ALA A 228 -9.59 -2.71 -20.37
CA ALA A 228 -9.33 -1.44 -21.05
C ALA A 228 -8.54 -0.41 -20.22
N ASP A 229 -8.41 -0.58 -18.91
CA ASP A 229 -7.83 0.43 -18.01
C ASP A 229 -6.43 0.03 -17.51
N ILE A 230 -5.51 -0.18 -18.45
CA ILE A 230 -4.10 -0.46 -18.16
C ILE A 230 -3.18 0.71 -18.52
N THR A 231 -3.74 1.88 -18.81
CA THR A 231 -2.99 3.08 -19.20
C THR A 231 -2.09 3.59 -18.09
N ALA A 232 -1.01 4.27 -18.50
CA ALA A 232 -0.13 4.94 -17.55
C ALA A 232 -0.78 6.20 -16.98
N GLU A 233 -0.73 6.35 -15.67
CA GLU A 233 -1.22 7.51 -14.95
C GLU A 233 -0.05 8.33 -14.37
N PRO A 234 -0.22 9.63 -14.13
CA PRO A 234 0.84 10.48 -13.57
C PRO A 234 1.50 9.92 -12.30
N ALA A 235 0.73 9.30 -11.42
CA ALA A 235 1.22 8.73 -10.17
C ALA A 235 2.03 7.45 -10.34
N ASN A 236 1.98 6.76 -11.50
CA ASN A 236 2.75 5.51 -11.72
C ASN A 236 4.27 5.70 -11.63
N ARG A 237 4.77 6.92 -11.80
CA ARG A 237 6.19 7.23 -11.55
C ARG A 237 6.62 7.00 -10.10
N PHE A 238 5.67 6.88 -9.18
CA PHE A 238 5.89 6.64 -7.76
C PHE A 238 5.53 5.23 -7.30
N ASP A 239 5.27 4.27 -8.21
CA ASP A 239 4.82 2.91 -7.89
C ASP A 239 5.60 2.27 -6.73
N THR A 240 6.95 2.34 -6.79
CA THR A 240 7.83 1.81 -5.75
C THR A 240 7.60 2.45 -4.39
N PHE A 241 7.53 3.78 -4.36
CA PHE A 241 7.35 4.54 -3.12
C PHE A 241 5.96 4.37 -2.54
N THR A 242 4.96 4.34 -3.41
CA THR A 242 3.57 4.13 -3.04
C THR A 242 3.38 2.74 -2.41
N LEU A 243 3.98 1.70 -3.00
CA LEU A 243 3.92 0.35 -2.43
C LEU A 243 4.63 0.27 -1.07
N LEU A 244 5.80 0.90 -0.93
CA LEU A 244 6.51 0.98 0.35
C LEU A 244 5.68 1.70 1.42
N LEU A 245 5.01 2.79 1.07
CA LEU A 245 4.12 3.51 1.98
C LEU A 245 2.95 2.64 2.41
N ALA A 246 2.26 2.01 1.45
CA ALA A 246 1.12 1.13 1.71
C ALA A 246 1.51 -0.05 2.62
N TRP A 247 2.63 -0.69 2.34
CA TRP A 247 3.12 -1.81 3.15
C TRP A 247 3.46 -1.40 4.59
N ASN A 248 4.15 -0.25 4.78
CA ASN A 248 4.49 0.23 6.12
C ASN A 248 3.22 0.58 6.92
N VAL A 249 2.24 1.23 6.30
CA VAL A 249 0.96 1.59 6.95
C VAL A 249 0.16 0.33 7.28
N GLN A 250 -0.03 -0.59 6.33
CA GLN A 250 -0.73 -1.87 6.56
C GLN A 250 -0.09 -2.66 7.71
N ARG A 251 1.23 -2.80 7.70
CA ARG A 251 1.97 -3.50 8.74
C ARG A 251 1.74 -2.90 10.12
N SER A 252 1.80 -1.58 10.23
CA SER A 252 1.59 -0.88 11.50
C SER A 252 0.16 -1.03 11.99
N LEU A 253 -0.84 -0.96 11.08
CA LEU A 253 -2.24 -1.18 11.40
C LEU A 253 -2.49 -2.58 11.94
N LEU A 254 -2.01 -3.61 11.26
CA LEU A 254 -2.17 -5.01 11.70
C LEU A 254 -1.51 -5.26 13.06
N LYS A 255 -0.27 -4.76 13.26
CA LYS A 255 0.44 -4.88 14.53
C LYS A 255 -0.31 -4.22 15.69
N ALA A 256 -0.91 -3.07 15.46
CA ALA A 256 -1.63 -2.34 16.49
C ALA A 256 -3.00 -2.93 16.80
N THR A 257 -3.76 -3.31 15.78
CA THR A 257 -5.17 -3.68 15.93
C THR A 257 -5.40 -5.17 16.11
N GLY A 258 -4.54 -6.03 15.55
CA GLY A 258 -4.81 -7.46 15.42
C GLY A 258 -5.94 -7.79 14.45
N ALA A 259 -6.36 -6.84 13.62
CA ALA A 259 -7.41 -7.03 12.64
C ALA A 259 -7.02 -8.05 11.55
N GLU A 260 -8.01 -8.61 10.87
CA GLU A 260 -7.79 -9.46 9.71
C GLU A 260 -7.01 -8.71 8.63
N ASP A 261 -5.98 -9.34 8.08
CA ASP A 261 -5.19 -8.78 7.00
C ASP A 261 -5.87 -9.01 5.64
N ARG A 262 -6.49 -7.97 5.10
CA ARG A 262 -7.00 -7.97 3.73
C ARG A 262 -5.95 -7.55 2.71
N GLY A 263 -4.79 -7.13 3.15
CA GLY A 263 -3.57 -6.93 2.37
C GLY A 263 -3.38 -5.55 1.77
N VAL A 264 -2.20 -5.39 1.20
CA VAL A 264 -1.88 -4.29 0.30
C VAL A 264 -2.39 -4.64 -1.09
N ARG A 265 -3.30 -3.83 -1.60
CA ARG A 265 -4.04 -4.02 -2.85
C ARG A 265 -3.75 -2.92 -3.85
N ARG A 266 -4.17 -3.15 -5.07
CA ARG A 266 -3.99 -2.21 -6.18
C ARG A 266 -5.33 -1.89 -6.82
N SER A 267 -5.61 -0.59 -6.99
CA SER A 267 -6.81 -0.12 -7.65
C SER A 267 -6.59 1.23 -8.32
N ARG A 268 -7.38 1.54 -9.36
CA ARG A 268 -7.32 2.82 -10.10
C ARG A 268 -8.33 3.81 -9.54
N PHE A 269 -8.29 4.04 -8.22
CA PHE A 269 -9.14 5.07 -7.60
C PHE A 269 -8.85 6.46 -8.19
N ALA A 270 -9.91 7.22 -8.45
CA ALA A 270 -9.82 8.55 -9.04
C ALA A 270 -8.88 9.48 -8.25
N VAL A 271 -8.91 9.39 -6.92
CA VAL A 271 -8.07 10.23 -6.04
C VAL A 271 -6.57 9.86 -6.07
N LEU A 272 -6.20 8.69 -6.60
CA LEU A 272 -4.80 8.26 -6.67
C LEU A 272 -4.15 8.50 -8.04
N ARG A 273 -4.94 8.45 -9.13
CA ARG A 273 -4.41 8.50 -10.51
C ARG A 273 -3.61 9.76 -10.84
N PRO A 274 -4.12 10.99 -10.59
CA PRO A 274 -3.47 12.22 -11.04
C PRO A 274 -2.41 12.77 -10.09
N LEU A 275 -2.02 12.04 -9.03
CA LEU A 275 -1.11 12.52 -8.01
C LEU A 275 0.31 12.77 -8.55
N ASN A 276 0.92 13.83 -8.05
CA ASN A 276 2.31 14.18 -8.25
C ASN A 276 3.24 13.78 -7.09
N CYS A 277 2.75 12.92 -6.21
CA CYS A 277 3.47 12.33 -5.07
C CYS A 277 3.01 10.89 -4.83
N PRO A 278 3.73 10.10 -4.03
CA PRO A 278 3.24 8.82 -3.54
C PRO A 278 1.90 8.99 -2.80
N GLY A 279 0.92 8.14 -3.11
CA GLY A 279 -0.41 8.24 -2.50
C GLY A 279 -1.06 6.89 -2.26
N ILE A 280 -1.73 6.75 -1.12
CA ILE A 280 -2.47 5.55 -0.72
C ILE A 280 -3.88 5.88 -0.28
N LEU A 281 -4.75 4.86 -0.30
CA LEU A 281 -6.06 4.89 0.33
C LEU A 281 -6.11 3.78 1.38
N VAL A 282 -6.49 4.13 2.59
CA VAL A 282 -6.59 3.21 3.74
C VAL A 282 -8.05 2.95 4.05
N GLU A 283 -8.42 1.68 4.07
CA GLU A 283 -9.70 1.18 4.55
C GLU A 283 -9.52 0.64 5.96
N GLY A 284 -9.94 1.40 6.96
CA GLY A 284 -9.65 1.16 8.39
C GLY A 284 -10.53 0.10 9.06
N GLY A 285 -11.25 -0.71 8.29
CA GLY A 285 -12.20 -1.72 8.74
C GLY A 285 -13.59 -1.53 8.13
N PHE A 286 -14.54 -2.41 8.43
CA PHE A 286 -15.88 -2.43 7.85
C PHE A 286 -16.92 -1.79 8.77
N ILE A 287 -17.48 -0.65 8.37
CA ILE A 287 -18.63 -0.01 9.09
C ILE A 287 -19.86 -0.90 9.07
N SER A 288 -20.07 -1.67 8.00
CA SER A 288 -21.19 -2.61 7.85
C SER A 288 -21.07 -3.83 8.77
N SER A 289 -19.88 -4.18 9.21
CA SER A 289 -19.65 -5.28 10.16
C SER A 289 -20.18 -4.92 11.54
N ARG A 290 -20.93 -5.83 12.15
CA ARG A 290 -21.46 -5.57 13.51
C ARG A 290 -20.33 -5.38 14.52
N ALA A 291 -19.29 -6.22 14.47
CA ALA A 291 -18.16 -6.19 15.39
C ALA A 291 -17.23 -5.01 15.12
N GLU A 292 -16.75 -4.85 13.88
CA GLU A 292 -15.83 -3.76 13.54
C GLU A 292 -16.51 -2.41 13.56
N GLY A 293 -17.77 -2.32 13.08
CA GLY A 293 -18.54 -1.09 13.16
C GLY A 293 -18.67 -0.56 14.60
N ALA A 294 -18.84 -1.47 15.58
CA ALA A 294 -18.84 -1.09 17.00
C ALA A 294 -17.46 -0.62 17.48
N GLN A 295 -16.38 -1.25 17.01
CA GLN A 295 -15.01 -0.79 17.31
C GLN A 295 -14.73 0.58 16.68
N ILE A 296 -15.09 0.79 15.41
CA ILE A 296 -14.91 2.06 14.70
C ILE A 296 -15.69 3.20 15.37
N ALA A 297 -16.89 2.92 15.92
CA ALA A 297 -17.64 3.88 16.71
C ALA A 297 -16.87 4.33 17.98
N ASN A 298 -15.98 3.50 18.52
CA ASN A 298 -15.22 3.80 19.73
C ASN A 298 -14.04 4.73 19.42
N ALA A 299 -13.99 5.88 20.08
CA ALA A 299 -12.92 6.87 19.91
C ALA A 299 -11.52 6.32 20.24
N ALA A 300 -11.39 5.40 21.21
CA ALA A 300 -10.13 4.80 21.56
C ALA A 300 -9.60 3.87 20.43
N TYR A 301 -10.49 3.19 19.71
CA TYR A 301 -10.10 2.38 18.55
C TYR A 301 -9.63 3.26 17.39
N ARG A 302 -10.35 4.37 17.10
CA ARG A 302 -9.91 5.35 16.10
C ARG A 302 -8.58 6.00 16.47
N GLN A 303 -8.32 6.24 17.77
CA GLN A 303 -7.01 6.71 18.24
C GLN A 303 -5.92 5.68 17.94
N LYS A 304 -6.18 4.40 18.21
CA LYS A 304 -5.26 3.30 17.89
C LYS A 304 -4.96 3.20 16.40
N LEU A 305 -5.99 3.33 15.53
CA LEU A 305 -5.80 3.39 14.07
C LEU A 305 -4.95 4.59 13.65
N ALA A 306 -5.22 5.76 14.22
CA ALA A 306 -4.47 6.97 13.93
C ALA A 306 -2.99 6.86 14.31
N GLU A 307 -2.69 6.30 15.48
CA GLU A 307 -1.33 6.04 15.95
C GLU A 307 -0.60 5.08 15.01
N ALA A 308 -1.27 4.01 14.58
CA ALA A 308 -0.70 3.02 13.67
C ALA A 308 -0.42 3.62 12.28
N ILE A 309 -1.34 4.41 11.72
CA ILE A 309 -1.14 5.08 10.43
C ILE A 309 0.03 6.07 10.53
N ALA A 310 0.06 6.89 11.59
CA ALA A 310 1.16 7.85 11.81
C ALA A 310 2.51 7.15 11.98
N GLU A 311 2.55 5.98 12.64
CA GLU A 311 3.76 5.16 12.77
C GLU A 311 4.20 4.61 11.41
N GLY A 312 3.28 4.05 10.61
CA GLY A 312 3.57 3.53 9.28
C GLY A 312 4.13 4.61 8.34
N ILE A 313 3.55 5.80 8.36
CA ILE A 313 4.04 6.96 7.58
C ILE A 313 5.44 7.37 8.05
N THR A 314 5.69 7.40 9.35
CA THR A 314 7.00 7.75 9.92
C THR A 314 8.06 6.72 9.54
N ALA A 315 7.73 5.43 9.66
CA ALA A 315 8.63 4.33 9.27
C ALA A 315 8.98 4.39 7.76
N TYR A 316 7.99 4.68 6.92
CA TYR A 316 8.21 4.93 5.50
C TYR A 316 9.16 6.11 5.27
N ALA A 317 8.91 7.26 5.89
CA ALA A 317 9.71 8.46 5.72
C ALA A 317 11.19 8.24 6.11
N VAL A 318 11.43 7.48 7.18
CA VAL A 318 12.79 7.07 7.60
C VAL A 318 13.42 6.16 6.55
N ARG A 319 12.66 5.18 6.02
CA ARG A 319 13.17 4.20 5.05
C ARG A 319 13.60 4.84 3.73
N VAL A 320 12.83 5.82 3.22
CA VAL A 320 13.10 6.45 1.90
C VAL A 320 14.08 7.61 1.97
N ARG A 321 14.33 8.17 3.16
CA ARG A 321 15.30 9.27 3.34
C ARG A 321 16.74 8.81 3.10
N GLY A 322 17.03 7.51 3.22
CA GLY A 322 18.39 7.00 3.22
C GLY A 322 19.14 7.33 4.53
N LYS A 323 20.25 6.64 4.77
CA LYS A 323 21.20 7.06 5.82
C LYS A 323 21.94 8.27 5.29
N GLN A 324 21.82 9.43 5.97
CA GLN A 324 22.77 10.51 5.82
C GLN A 324 24.14 10.07 6.32
#